data_b2b7b60bdc287875b68d58a1dfbf01b7
#
_entry.id   b2b7b60bdc287875b68d58a1dfbf01b7
#
_cell.length_a   1.000
_cell.length_b   1.000
_cell.length_c   1.000
_cell.angle_alpha   90.00
_cell.angle_beta   90.00
_cell.angle_gamma   90.00
#
_symmetry.space_group_name_H-M   'P 1'
#
loop_
_entity.id
_entity.type
_entity.pdbx_description
1 polymer ?
#
loop_
_entity_poly.entity_id
_entity_poly.type
_entity_poly.pdbx_seq_one_letter_code
_entity_poly.pdbx_strand_id
1 'polypeptide(L)'
;MMKGIVLAGGTGSRLHPLTKVTNKHLLPVYDKPMIYYPLQTLITAGIKDIMIVSGRGHVGHFLELLGSGKEFGIQLTYEIQEGAGGIAQALGLAEEWVGMDNVAVILGDNIFQDDIQGGIESFESGAKIFLKEVSDAHRFGVAEVKGNKVLGIEEKPKIPKSNLAVTGLYLYDAGVFAIIKMLKPSSRGELEITDVNNAYIRRGTMEFAVLKGFWSDAGTFESLLRASVMVRGVYAISDRFAGPGTPDVESRVGDAKPGIRE
;
A
#
# COMPACT_ATOMS: atom_id res chain seq x y z
N MET A 1 -18.81 2.98 -8.71
CA MET A 1 -18.09 3.81 -7.70
C MET A 1 -16.74 3.17 -7.46
N MET A 2 -15.73 3.88 -6.90
CA MET A 2 -14.43 3.27 -6.55
C MET A 2 -14.36 3.08 -5.04
N LYS A 3 -14.12 1.86 -4.57
CA LYS A 3 -13.84 1.55 -3.16
C LYS A 3 -12.36 1.33 -2.94
N GLY A 4 -11.87 1.55 -1.72
CA GLY A 4 -10.47 1.37 -1.37
C GLY A 4 -10.25 0.14 -0.51
N ILE A 5 -9.12 -0.57 -0.71
CA ILE A 5 -8.69 -1.65 0.18
C ILE A 5 -7.24 -1.42 0.55
N VAL A 6 -6.97 -1.34 1.85
CA VAL A 6 -5.61 -1.34 2.38
C VAL A 6 -5.29 -2.73 2.93
N LEU A 7 -4.31 -3.40 2.33
CA LEU A 7 -3.87 -4.72 2.77
C LEU A 7 -2.76 -4.59 3.82
N ALA A 8 -3.14 -4.77 5.07
CA ALA A 8 -2.28 -4.61 6.26
C ALA A 8 -2.00 -5.96 6.97
N GLY A 9 -2.03 -7.05 6.21
CA GLY A 9 -1.70 -8.40 6.68
C GLY A 9 -0.19 -8.70 6.68
N GLY A 10 0.12 -9.96 6.97
CA GLY A 10 1.49 -10.48 6.98
C GLY A 10 2.19 -10.39 8.33
N THR A 11 3.20 -11.25 8.53
CA THR A 11 3.90 -11.44 9.82
C THR A 11 4.96 -10.38 10.13
N GLY A 12 5.40 -9.61 9.12
CA GLY A 12 6.46 -8.62 9.29
C GLY A 12 7.81 -9.16 9.72
N SER A 13 8.10 -10.46 9.51
CA SER A 13 9.31 -11.14 10.02
C SER A 13 10.63 -10.49 9.61
N ARG A 14 10.68 -9.82 8.47
CA ARG A 14 11.87 -9.07 8.00
C ARG A 14 12.20 -7.84 8.85
N LEU A 15 11.25 -7.39 9.69
CA LEU A 15 11.42 -6.27 10.62
C LEU A 15 11.52 -6.75 12.09
N HIS A 16 11.75 -8.05 12.35
CA HIS A 16 12.07 -8.52 13.68
C HIS A 16 13.38 -7.88 14.18
N PRO A 17 13.44 -7.49 15.48
CA PRO A 17 12.47 -7.77 16.55
C PRO A 17 11.32 -6.77 16.68
N LEU A 18 11.27 -5.67 15.89
CA LEU A 18 10.26 -4.62 16.05
C LEU A 18 8.81 -5.14 15.94
N THR A 19 8.60 -6.13 15.07
CA THR A 19 7.27 -6.71 14.80
C THR A 19 6.93 -7.94 15.63
N LYS A 20 7.66 -8.22 16.73
CA LYS A 20 7.32 -9.30 17.64
C LYS A 20 6.05 -9.05 18.45
N VAL A 21 5.75 -7.80 18.73
CA VAL A 21 4.65 -7.36 19.62
C VAL A 21 3.67 -6.41 18.94
N THR A 22 3.92 -6.05 17.68
CA THR A 22 3.04 -5.14 16.92
C THR A 22 3.01 -5.49 15.44
N ASN A 23 2.01 -5.00 14.74
CA ASN A 23 1.94 -5.10 13.27
C ASN A 23 2.95 -4.15 12.63
N LYS A 24 3.59 -4.57 11.51
CA LYS A 24 4.56 -3.72 10.80
C LYS A 24 3.99 -2.38 10.34
N HIS A 25 2.71 -2.35 9.98
CA HIS A 25 2.03 -1.14 9.48
C HIS A 25 1.74 -0.11 10.58
N LEU A 26 1.96 -0.48 11.86
CA LEU A 26 1.90 0.41 13.02
C LEU A 26 3.28 0.95 13.42
N LEU A 27 4.35 0.45 12.81
CA LEU A 27 5.69 1.01 13.01
C LEU A 27 5.75 2.44 12.46
N PRO A 28 6.50 3.34 13.11
CA PRO A 28 6.63 4.70 12.64
C PRO A 28 7.43 4.77 11.32
N VAL A 29 6.96 5.59 10.41
CA VAL A 29 7.71 6.09 9.27
C VAL A 29 7.79 7.60 9.48
N TYR A 30 8.95 8.09 9.90
CA TYR A 30 9.20 9.45 10.37
C TYR A 30 8.28 9.83 11.55
N ASP A 31 7.19 10.56 11.33
CA ASP A 31 6.33 11.15 12.35
C ASP A 31 4.97 10.45 12.53
N LYS A 32 4.66 9.43 11.70
CA LYS A 32 3.35 8.76 11.67
C LYS A 32 3.47 7.24 11.58
N PRO A 33 2.48 6.49 12.08
CA PRO A 33 2.36 5.07 11.76
C PRO A 33 2.32 4.83 10.26
N MET A 34 2.99 3.79 9.79
CA MET A 34 3.11 3.44 8.37
C MET A 34 1.77 3.40 7.61
N ILE A 35 0.71 2.90 8.26
CA ILE A 35 -0.63 2.75 7.68
C ILE A 35 -1.26 4.08 7.22
N TYR A 36 -0.85 5.21 7.79
CA TYR A 36 -1.37 6.52 7.41
C TYR A 36 -1.05 6.90 5.97
N TYR A 37 0.10 6.48 5.45
CA TYR A 37 0.56 6.84 4.10
C TYR A 37 -0.31 6.21 3.01
N PRO A 38 -0.52 4.87 2.96
CA PRO A 38 -1.42 4.27 1.99
C PRO A 38 -2.87 4.73 2.17
N LEU A 39 -3.32 4.94 3.42
CA LEU A 39 -4.64 5.48 3.68
C LEU A 39 -4.79 6.89 3.09
N GLN A 40 -3.80 7.78 3.32
CA GLN A 40 -3.79 9.12 2.77
C GLN A 40 -3.77 9.13 1.24
N THR A 41 -3.02 8.21 0.60
CA THR A 41 -2.99 8.05 -0.85
C THR A 41 -4.39 7.80 -1.42
N LEU A 42 -5.18 6.92 -0.79
CA LEU A 42 -6.57 6.66 -1.20
C LEU A 42 -7.50 7.84 -0.94
N ILE A 43 -7.36 8.50 0.22
CA ILE A 43 -8.16 9.67 0.59
C ILE A 43 -7.93 10.83 -0.37
N THR A 44 -6.66 11.14 -0.67
CA THR A 44 -6.29 12.22 -1.62
C THR A 44 -6.84 11.94 -3.01
N ALA A 45 -6.91 10.68 -3.41
CA ALA A 45 -7.54 10.25 -4.65
C ALA A 45 -9.08 10.25 -4.65
N GLY A 46 -9.69 10.78 -3.57
CA GLY A 46 -11.15 10.95 -3.47
C GLY A 46 -11.93 9.71 -3.02
N ILE A 47 -11.25 8.63 -2.61
CA ILE A 47 -11.91 7.41 -2.13
C ILE A 47 -12.35 7.60 -0.68
N LYS A 48 -13.63 7.35 -0.41
CA LYS A 48 -14.22 7.56 0.92
C LYS A 48 -14.61 6.28 1.64
N ASP A 49 -14.93 5.22 0.91
CA ASP A 49 -15.25 3.91 1.49
C ASP A 49 -14.01 3.02 1.40
N ILE A 50 -13.40 2.71 2.54
CA ILE A 50 -12.12 1.99 2.60
C ILE A 50 -12.23 0.81 3.56
N MET A 51 -11.78 -0.37 3.10
CA MET A 51 -11.63 -1.55 3.93
C MET A 51 -10.16 -1.76 4.30
N ILE A 52 -9.88 -2.02 5.57
CA ILE A 52 -8.56 -2.46 6.06
C ILE A 52 -8.61 -3.96 6.28
N VAL A 53 -7.85 -4.72 5.51
CA VAL A 53 -7.68 -6.16 5.69
C VAL A 53 -6.42 -6.40 6.51
N SER A 54 -6.59 -6.92 7.72
CA SER A 54 -5.49 -7.14 8.67
C SER A 54 -5.37 -8.62 9.05
N GLY A 55 -4.18 -9.03 9.46
CA GLY A 55 -3.98 -10.35 10.07
C GLY A 55 -4.65 -10.46 11.43
N ARG A 56 -5.00 -11.70 11.81
CA ARG A 56 -5.55 -12.03 13.11
C ARG A 56 -4.67 -11.48 14.25
N GLY A 57 -5.30 -10.93 15.27
CA GLY A 57 -4.63 -10.36 16.45
C GLY A 57 -4.22 -8.89 16.34
N HIS A 58 -4.36 -8.26 15.16
CA HIS A 58 -3.95 -6.87 14.98
C HIS A 58 -5.09 -5.92 14.60
N VAL A 59 -6.26 -6.42 14.21
CA VAL A 59 -7.40 -5.58 13.81
C VAL A 59 -7.84 -4.61 14.91
N GLY A 60 -7.78 -5.03 16.19
CA GLY A 60 -8.10 -4.18 17.32
C GLY A 60 -7.20 -2.94 17.43
N HIS A 61 -5.92 -3.07 17.13
CA HIS A 61 -4.98 -1.95 17.14
C HIS A 61 -5.28 -0.94 16.02
N PHE A 62 -5.68 -1.42 14.82
CA PHE A 62 -6.11 -0.51 13.75
C PHE A 62 -7.42 0.18 14.09
N LEU A 63 -8.37 -0.54 14.69
CA LEU A 63 -9.62 0.04 15.14
C LEU A 63 -9.41 1.12 16.22
N GLU A 64 -8.50 0.87 17.18
CA GLU A 64 -8.12 1.84 18.21
C GLU A 64 -7.46 3.08 17.61
N LEU A 65 -6.56 2.89 16.62
CA LEU A 65 -5.80 3.98 15.99
C LEU A 65 -6.64 4.83 15.03
N LEU A 66 -7.54 4.22 14.23
CA LEU A 66 -8.20 4.84 13.09
C LEU A 66 -9.71 5.01 13.29
N GLY A 67 -10.28 4.34 14.31
CA GLY A 67 -11.71 4.38 14.62
C GLY A 67 -12.59 3.99 13.42
N SER A 68 -13.68 4.71 13.23
CA SER A 68 -14.58 4.53 12.08
C SER A 68 -14.11 5.27 10.80
N GLY A 69 -12.97 5.97 10.85
CA GLY A 69 -12.51 6.82 9.76
C GLY A 69 -13.11 8.24 9.74
N LYS A 70 -14.04 8.54 10.66
CA LYS A 70 -14.75 9.83 10.69
C LYS A 70 -13.81 11.04 10.80
N GLU A 71 -12.73 10.91 11.55
CA GLU A 71 -11.71 11.96 11.70
C GLU A 71 -10.98 12.28 10.38
N PHE A 72 -10.93 11.32 9.46
CA PHE A 72 -10.34 11.47 8.13
C PHE A 72 -11.36 11.82 7.04
N GLY A 73 -12.64 11.98 7.40
CA GLY A 73 -13.74 12.25 6.45
C GLY A 73 -14.07 11.04 5.55
N ILE A 74 -13.81 9.83 6.02
CA ILE A 74 -14.02 8.56 5.32
C ILE A 74 -14.83 7.58 6.18
N GLN A 75 -15.24 6.47 5.57
CA GLN A 75 -15.81 5.32 6.27
C GLN A 75 -14.83 4.15 6.22
N LEU A 76 -14.46 3.62 7.39
CA LEU A 76 -13.59 2.45 7.52
C LEU A 76 -14.40 1.20 7.86
N THR A 77 -14.11 0.12 7.13
CA THR A 77 -14.52 -1.25 7.42
C THR A 77 -13.27 -2.08 7.70
N TYR A 78 -13.38 -3.10 8.55
CA TYR A 78 -12.26 -3.95 8.93
C TYR A 78 -12.57 -5.40 8.61
N GLU A 79 -11.60 -6.11 8.03
CA GLU A 79 -11.71 -7.52 7.68
C GLU A 79 -10.47 -8.29 8.20
N ILE A 80 -10.64 -9.56 8.55
CA ILE A 80 -9.60 -10.39 9.12
C ILE A 80 -9.14 -11.44 8.10
N GLN A 81 -7.87 -11.38 7.75
CA GLN A 81 -7.20 -12.46 7.05
C GLN A 81 -6.69 -13.49 8.06
N GLU A 82 -7.30 -14.66 8.13
CA GLU A 82 -6.99 -15.70 9.12
C GLU A 82 -5.62 -16.35 8.95
N GLY A 83 -5.08 -16.34 7.73
CA GLY A 83 -3.78 -16.95 7.42
C GLY A 83 -3.01 -16.15 6.36
N ALA A 84 -1.72 -16.46 6.20
CA ALA A 84 -0.85 -15.81 5.21
C ALA A 84 -1.04 -16.41 3.80
N GLY A 85 -2.25 -16.34 3.25
CA GLY A 85 -2.61 -16.93 1.94
C GLY A 85 -2.26 -16.06 0.73
N GLY A 86 -1.53 -14.95 0.92
CA GLY A 86 -1.09 -14.07 -0.15
C GLY A 86 -2.00 -12.84 -0.36
N ILE A 87 -1.54 -11.93 -1.23
CA ILE A 87 -2.22 -10.66 -1.52
C ILE A 87 -3.57 -10.89 -2.20
N ALA A 88 -3.65 -11.80 -3.16
CA ALA A 88 -4.89 -12.09 -3.86
C ALA A 88 -5.93 -12.74 -2.94
N GLN A 89 -5.51 -13.58 -1.99
CA GLN A 89 -6.42 -14.15 -0.99
C GLN A 89 -6.98 -13.05 -0.07
N ALA A 90 -6.15 -12.13 0.38
CA ALA A 90 -6.60 -10.99 1.20
C ALA A 90 -7.59 -10.10 0.44
N LEU A 91 -7.34 -9.82 -0.85
CA LEU A 91 -8.27 -9.09 -1.71
C LEU A 91 -9.60 -9.84 -1.86
N GLY A 92 -9.56 -11.17 -2.01
CA GLY A 92 -10.75 -12.00 -2.16
C GLY A 92 -11.74 -11.92 -1.00
N LEU A 93 -11.26 -11.59 0.23
CA LEU A 93 -12.11 -11.40 1.40
C LEU A 93 -13.07 -10.20 1.27
N ALA A 94 -12.74 -9.25 0.42
CA ALA A 94 -13.54 -8.05 0.22
C ALA A 94 -14.66 -8.20 -0.84
N GLU A 95 -14.81 -9.36 -1.48
CA GLU A 95 -15.75 -9.57 -2.59
C GLU A 95 -17.15 -9.09 -2.29
N GLU A 96 -17.73 -9.56 -1.17
CA GLU A 96 -19.10 -9.24 -0.79
C GLU A 96 -19.27 -7.74 -0.51
N TRP A 97 -18.29 -7.13 0.15
CA TRP A 97 -18.29 -5.71 0.47
C TRP A 97 -18.10 -4.83 -0.77
N VAL A 98 -17.23 -5.23 -1.71
CA VAL A 98 -17.01 -4.49 -2.97
C VAL A 98 -18.24 -4.59 -3.86
N GLY A 99 -18.84 -5.78 -3.98
CA GLY A 99 -19.98 -6.03 -4.87
C GLY A 99 -19.59 -5.84 -6.33
N MET A 100 -20.28 -4.93 -7.03
CA MET A 100 -20.05 -4.62 -8.45
C MET A 100 -19.22 -3.35 -8.68
N ASP A 101 -18.72 -2.73 -7.61
CA ASP A 101 -17.90 -1.55 -7.72
C ASP A 101 -16.47 -1.85 -8.19
N ASN A 102 -15.80 -0.85 -8.74
CA ASN A 102 -14.36 -0.91 -8.97
C ASN A 102 -13.60 -0.78 -7.64
N VAL A 103 -12.39 -1.30 -7.58
CA VAL A 103 -11.59 -1.29 -6.35
C VAL A 103 -10.16 -0.81 -6.60
N ALA A 104 -9.70 0.09 -5.73
CA ALA A 104 -8.30 0.48 -5.59
C ALA A 104 -7.69 -0.29 -4.41
N VAL A 105 -6.70 -1.12 -4.68
CA VAL A 105 -6.01 -1.95 -3.70
C VAL A 105 -4.62 -1.39 -3.46
N ILE A 106 -4.28 -1.12 -2.19
CA ILE A 106 -2.96 -0.62 -1.81
C ILE A 106 -2.37 -1.47 -0.68
N LEU A 107 -1.09 -1.80 -0.79
CA LEU A 107 -0.38 -2.50 0.28
C LEU A 107 -0.05 -1.52 1.41
N GLY A 108 -0.29 -1.92 2.64
CA GLY A 108 -0.18 -1.09 3.83
C GLY A 108 1.24 -0.62 4.17
N ASP A 109 2.26 -1.20 3.53
CA ASP A 109 3.65 -0.79 3.66
C ASP A 109 4.18 0.01 2.46
N ASN A 110 3.32 0.38 1.52
CA ASN A 110 3.70 1.14 0.35
C ASN A 110 3.47 2.64 0.54
N ILE A 111 4.49 3.42 0.25
CA ILE A 111 4.51 4.87 0.39
C ILE A 111 4.77 5.49 -0.98
N PHE A 112 3.86 6.36 -1.39
CA PHE A 112 3.86 7.01 -2.69
C PHE A 112 3.98 8.53 -2.53
N GLN A 113 4.77 9.17 -3.39
CA GLN A 113 4.81 10.61 -3.52
C GLN A 113 3.86 11.11 -4.60
N ASP A 114 3.66 10.30 -5.65
CA ASP A 114 2.79 10.69 -6.77
C ASP A 114 1.32 10.71 -6.35
N ASP A 115 0.59 11.69 -6.87
CA ASP A 115 -0.87 11.69 -6.83
C ASP A 115 -1.40 10.67 -7.85
N ILE A 116 -2.32 9.83 -7.40
CA ILE A 116 -2.95 8.79 -8.21
C ILE A 116 -4.36 9.15 -8.66
N GLN A 117 -4.87 10.34 -8.32
CA GLN A 117 -6.24 10.78 -8.61
C GLN A 117 -6.57 10.65 -10.10
N GLY A 118 -5.72 11.17 -10.97
CA GLY A 118 -5.94 11.05 -12.42
C GLY A 118 -5.96 9.61 -12.94
N GLY A 119 -5.21 8.70 -12.28
CA GLY A 119 -5.25 7.27 -12.58
C GLY A 119 -6.57 6.61 -12.21
N ILE A 120 -7.18 7.05 -11.10
CA ILE A 120 -8.47 6.56 -10.61
C ILE A 120 -9.62 7.14 -11.45
N GLU A 121 -9.60 8.44 -11.72
CA GLU A 121 -10.64 9.12 -12.50
C GLU A 121 -10.76 8.58 -13.94
N SER A 122 -9.64 8.17 -14.53
CA SER A 122 -9.59 7.60 -15.88
C SER A 122 -9.84 6.10 -15.93
N PHE A 123 -10.00 5.41 -14.80
CA PHE A 123 -10.20 3.98 -14.76
C PHE A 123 -11.67 3.60 -14.94
N GLU A 124 -11.98 2.89 -16.02
CA GLU A 124 -13.33 2.43 -16.33
C GLU A 124 -13.55 0.95 -15.98
N SER A 125 -12.67 0.07 -16.49
CA SER A 125 -12.78 -1.39 -16.31
C SER A 125 -11.44 -2.09 -16.56
N GLY A 126 -11.39 -3.40 -16.31
CA GLY A 126 -10.18 -4.20 -16.45
C GLY A 126 -9.28 -4.08 -15.23
N ALA A 127 -7.99 -3.87 -15.45
CA ALA A 127 -7.00 -3.65 -14.41
C ALA A 127 -6.00 -2.57 -14.80
N LYS A 128 -5.53 -1.81 -13.81
CA LYS A 128 -4.41 -0.87 -13.97
C LYS A 128 -3.39 -1.09 -12.87
N ILE A 129 -2.11 -1.20 -13.26
CA ILE A 129 -0.97 -1.31 -12.35
C ILE A 129 -0.12 -0.05 -12.41
N PHE A 130 0.58 0.23 -11.32
CA PHE A 130 1.51 1.34 -11.22
C PHE A 130 2.93 0.78 -11.14
N LEU A 131 3.77 1.22 -12.07
CA LEU A 131 5.14 0.75 -12.23
C LEU A 131 6.12 1.80 -11.72
N LYS A 132 7.23 1.35 -11.15
CA LYS A 132 8.35 2.21 -10.76
C LYS A 132 9.66 1.63 -11.25
N GLU A 133 10.47 2.46 -11.88
CA GLU A 133 11.85 2.09 -12.21
C GLU A 133 12.70 2.03 -10.93
N VAL A 134 13.34 0.87 -10.70
CA VAL A 134 14.14 0.58 -9.50
C VAL A 134 15.41 -0.15 -9.88
N SER A 135 16.47 -0.03 -9.07
CA SER A 135 17.73 -0.74 -9.26
C SER A 135 17.74 -2.19 -8.77
N ASP A 136 16.81 -2.53 -7.86
CA ASP A 136 16.69 -3.83 -7.19
C ASP A 136 15.40 -4.57 -7.58
N ALA A 137 15.03 -4.49 -8.86
CA ALA A 137 13.77 -5.01 -9.41
C ALA A 137 13.49 -6.49 -9.05
N HIS A 138 14.53 -7.31 -8.89
CA HIS A 138 14.42 -8.73 -8.54
C HIS A 138 13.66 -9.01 -7.21
N ARG A 139 13.45 -7.99 -6.39
CA ARG A 139 12.68 -8.12 -5.14
C ARG A 139 11.17 -8.08 -5.33
N PHE A 140 10.69 -7.65 -6.49
CA PHE A 140 9.31 -7.32 -6.80
C PHE A 140 8.77 -8.16 -7.97
N GLY A 141 7.48 -8.04 -8.25
CA GLY A 141 6.95 -8.39 -9.54
C GLY A 141 7.53 -7.45 -10.61
N VAL A 142 8.11 -7.99 -11.66
CA VAL A 142 8.76 -7.22 -12.73
C VAL A 142 7.93 -7.25 -13.98
N ALA A 143 7.54 -6.08 -14.49
CA ALA A 143 6.74 -5.95 -15.71
C ALA A 143 7.64 -5.86 -16.95
N GLU A 144 7.32 -6.64 -17.98
CA GLU A 144 7.84 -6.48 -19.34
C GLU A 144 6.85 -5.62 -20.14
N VAL A 145 7.32 -4.48 -20.65
CA VAL A 145 6.47 -3.49 -21.33
C VAL A 145 6.96 -3.25 -22.75
N LYS A 146 6.05 -3.13 -23.71
CA LYS A 146 6.34 -2.74 -25.09
C LYS A 146 5.33 -1.69 -25.57
N GLY A 147 5.81 -0.46 -25.80
CA GLY A 147 4.93 0.68 -26.08
C GLY A 147 3.97 0.93 -24.91
N ASN A 148 2.67 0.89 -25.15
CA ASN A 148 1.63 1.07 -24.16
C ASN A 148 1.02 -0.24 -23.64
N LYS A 149 1.71 -1.39 -23.83
CA LYS A 149 1.21 -2.70 -23.43
C LYS A 149 2.14 -3.38 -22.45
N VAL A 150 1.59 -3.98 -21.41
CA VAL A 150 2.28 -4.95 -20.55
C VAL A 150 2.23 -6.31 -21.23
N LEU A 151 3.39 -6.92 -21.45
CA LEU A 151 3.50 -8.24 -22.08
C LEU A 151 3.40 -9.38 -21.07
N GLY A 152 3.83 -9.15 -19.83
CA GLY A 152 3.79 -10.10 -18.74
C GLY A 152 4.43 -9.53 -17.48
N ILE A 153 4.17 -10.19 -16.35
CA ILE A 153 4.77 -9.86 -15.06
C ILE A 153 5.36 -11.15 -14.49
N GLU A 154 6.61 -11.11 -14.05
CA GLU A 154 7.29 -12.21 -13.38
C GLU A 154 7.52 -11.87 -11.92
N GLU A 155 7.08 -12.75 -11.01
CA GLU A 155 7.22 -12.54 -9.56
C GLU A 155 8.64 -12.85 -9.11
N LYS A 156 9.35 -11.86 -8.59
CA LYS A 156 10.70 -11.95 -8.03
C LYS A 156 11.67 -12.74 -8.90
N PRO A 157 11.86 -12.35 -10.16
CA PRO A 157 12.72 -13.07 -11.09
C PRO A 157 14.18 -13.03 -10.62
N LYS A 158 14.91 -14.13 -10.78
CA LYS A 158 16.36 -14.16 -10.52
C LYS A 158 17.13 -13.24 -11.45
N ILE A 159 16.67 -13.12 -12.69
CA ILE A 159 17.23 -12.26 -13.73
C ILE A 159 16.07 -11.43 -14.29
N PRO A 160 15.88 -10.18 -13.81
CA PRO A 160 14.80 -9.31 -14.26
C PRO A 160 14.94 -8.95 -15.75
N LYS A 161 13.83 -9.00 -16.48
CA LYS A 161 13.79 -8.58 -17.90
C LYS A 161 13.73 -7.06 -18.08
N SER A 162 13.40 -6.34 -17.02
CA SER A 162 13.35 -4.88 -16.98
C SER A 162 13.62 -4.38 -15.55
N ASN A 163 13.76 -3.06 -15.39
CA ASN A 163 13.85 -2.40 -14.08
C ASN A 163 12.48 -1.89 -13.58
N LEU A 164 11.38 -2.25 -14.25
CA LEU A 164 10.03 -1.78 -13.93
C LEU A 164 9.38 -2.69 -12.90
N ALA A 165 9.51 -2.33 -11.62
CA ALA A 165 8.84 -3.00 -10.52
C ALA A 165 7.34 -2.66 -10.52
N VAL A 166 6.48 -3.66 -10.33
CA VAL A 166 5.07 -3.47 -10.03
C VAL A 166 4.99 -3.04 -8.57
N THR A 167 4.43 -1.84 -8.35
CA THR A 167 4.25 -1.32 -6.99
C THR A 167 3.09 -2.01 -6.28
N GLY A 168 2.91 -1.72 -4.99
CA GLY A 168 1.77 -2.26 -4.23
C GLY A 168 0.48 -1.44 -4.39
N LEU A 169 0.21 -0.93 -5.58
CA LEU A 169 -1.03 -0.21 -5.90
C LEU A 169 -1.64 -0.76 -7.18
N TYR A 170 -2.91 -1.11 -7.12
CA TYR A 170 -3.65 -1.76 -8.20
C TYR A 170 -5.07 -1.21 -8.30
N LEU A 171 -5.60 -1.06 -9.50
CA LEU A 171 -7.02 -0.83 -9.74
C LEU A 171 -7.60 -2.03 -10.48
N TYR A 172 -8.77 -2.49 -10.04
CA TYR A 172 -9.47 -3.61 -10.67
C TYR A 172 -10.96 -3.32 -10.79
N ASP A 173 -11.57 -3.85 -11.83
CA ASP A 173 -13.01 -4.01 -11.88
C ASP A 173 -13.48 -5.20 -11.01
N ALA A 174 -14.79 -5.35 -10.79
CA ALA A 174 -15.36 -6.44 -10.00
C ALA A 174 -15.04 -7.83 -10.55
N GLY A 175 -14.60 -7.96 -11.80
CA GLY A 175 -14.17 -9.22 -12.40
C GLY A 175 -12.95 -9.85 -11.74
N VAL A 176 -12.23 -9.09 -10.91
CA VAL A 176 -11.07 -9.57 -10.15
C VAL A 176 -11.42 -10.75 -9.24
N PHE A 177 -12.57 -10.74 -8.61
CA PHE A 177 -12.97 -11.81 -7.68
C PHE A 177 -13.20 -13.15 -8.39
N ALA A 178 -13.76 -13.12 -9.60
CA ALA A 178 -13.87 -14.32 -10.42
C ALA A 178 -12.50 -14.90 -10.82
N ILE A 179 -11.52 -14.03 -11.07
CA ILE A 179 -10.14 -14.46 -11.35
C ILE A 179 -9.53 -15.09 -10.10
N ILE A 180 -9.65 -14.45 -8.92
CA ILE A 180 -9.09 -14.94 -7.65
C ILE A 180 -9.60 -16.35 -7.33
N LYS A 181 -10.89 -16.62 -7.53
CA LYS A 181 -11.50 -17.94 -7.30
C LYS A 181 -10.91 -19.05 -8.17
N MET A 182 -10.31 -18.72 -9.30
CA MET A 182 -9.70 -19.70 -10.23
C MET A 182 -8.20 -19.88 -9.98
N LEU A 183 -7.58 -19.07 -9.12
CA LEU A 183 -6.15 -19.17 -8.84
C LEU A 183 -5.83 -20.45 -8.07
N LYS A 184 -4.61 -20.93 -8.27
CA LYS A 184 -4.01 -21.99 -7.46
C LYS A 184 -2.86 -21.41 -6.65
N PRO A 185 -2.65 -21.89 -5.41
CA PRO A 185 -1.52 -21.46 -4.62
C PRO A 185 -0.18 -21.70 -5.36
N SER A 186 0.73 -20.76 -5.26
CA SER A 186 2.09 -20.87 -5.76
C SER A 186 2.91 -21.89 -4.95
N SER A 187 4.16 -22.10 -5.33
CA SER A 187 5.11 -22.91 -4.55
C SER A 187 5.34 -22.37 -3.12
N ARG A 188 4.96 -21.13 -2.85
CA ARG A 188 4.99 -20.48 -1.53
C ARG A 188 3.71 -20.73 -0.71
N GLY A 189 2.71 -21.40 -1.28
CA GLY A 189 1.39 -21.59 -0.68
C GLY A 189 0.51 -20.35 -0.72
N GLU A 190 0.86 -19.32 -1.52
CA GLU A 190 0.17 -18.05 -1.61
C GLU A 190 -0.61 -17.91 -2.92
N LEU A 191 -1.78 -17.25 -2.89
CA LEU A 191 -2.45 -16.75 -4.08
C LEU A 191 -1.78 -15.43 -4.48
N GLU A 192 -1.06 -15.48 -5.60
CA GLU A 192 -0.21 -14.36 -6.02
C GLU A 192 -1.02 -13.29 -6.76
N ILE A 193 -0.81 -12.03 -6.41
CA ILE A 193 -1.39 -10.91 -7.15
C ILE A 193 -0.83 -10.82 -8.57
N THR A 194 0.39 -11.29 -8.78
CA THR A 194 1.02 -11.40 -10.10
C THR A 194 0.23 -12.29 -11.04
N ASP A 195 -0.39 -13.37 -10.55
CA ASP A 195 -1.24 -14.25 -11.35
C ASP A 195 -2.56 -13.59 -11.73
N VAL A 196 -3.13 -12.78 -10.82
CA VAL A 196 -4.30 -11.92 -11.12
C VAL A 196 -3.95 -10.97 -12.25
N ASN A 197 -2.85 -10.23 -12.13
CA ASN A 197 -2.40 -9.27 -13.13
C ASN A 197 -2.17 -9.95 -14.50
N ASN A 198 -1.51 -11.10 -14.51
CA ASN A 198 -1.27 -11.87 -15.73
C ASN A 198 -2.57 -12.38 -16.35
N ALA A 199 -3.61 -12.63 -15.57
CA ALA A 199 -4.93 -12.97 -16.13
C ALA A 199 -5.55 -11.79 -16.91
N TYR A 200 -5.45 -10.55 -16.39
CA TYR A 200 -5.87 -9.35 -17.09
C TYR A 200 -5.01 -9.05 -18.33
N ILE A 201 -3.69 -9.29 -18.27
CA ILE A 201 -2.80 -9.17 -19.43
C ILE A 201 -3.26 -10.13 -20.55
N ARG A 202 -3.55 -11.39 -20.23
CA ARG A 202 -4.03 -12.37 -21.20
C ARG A 202 -5.40 -12.00 -21.81
N ARG A 203 -6.23 -11.28 -21.06
CA ARG A 203 -7.53 -10.75 -21.55
C ARG A 203 -7.37 -9.49 -22.41
N GLY A 204 -6.18 -8.88 -22.42
CA GLY A 204 -5.92 -7.62 -23.13
C GLY A 204 -6.54 -6.39 -22.46
N THR A 205 -6.87 -6.46 -21.17
CA THR A 205 -7.52 -5.41 -20.37
C THR A 205 -6.66 -4.90 -19.23
N MET A 206 -5.32 -5.04 -19.35
CA MET A 206 -4.35 -4.49 -18.41
C MET A 206 -3.82 -3.16 -18.91
N GLU A 207 -3.99 -2.11 -18.12
CA GLU A 207 -3.35 -0.80 -18.27
C GLU A 207 -2.19 -0.63 -17.29
N PHE A 208 -1.33 0.35 -17.52
CA PHE A 208 -0.30 0.74 -16.57
C PHE A 208 -0.01 2.23 -16.60
N ALA A 209 0.52 2.74 -15.50
CA ALA A 209 1.14 4.06 -15.39
C ALA A 209 2.52 3.92 -14.77
N VAL A 210 3.47 4.77 -15.20
CA VAL A 210 4.82 4.81 -14.60
C VAL A 210 4.91 5.99 -13.65
N LEU A 211 5.23 5.69 -12.40
CA LEU A 211 5.40 6.68 -11.34
C LEU A 211 6.72 7.45 -11.51
N LYS A 212 6.67 8.76 -11.36
CA LYS A 212 7.84 9.64 -11.45
C LYS A 212 8.44 9.92 -10.08
N GLY A 213 7.58 10.16 -9.08
CA GLY A 213 7.96 10.48 -7.72
C GLY A 213 8.54 9.30 -6.95
N PHE A 214 8.79 9.51 -5.67
CA PHE A 214 9.28 8.49 -4.77
C PHE A 214 8.24 7.38 -4.53
N TRP A 215 8.74 6.16 -4.43
CA TRP A 215 8.00 4.99 -3.97
C TRP A 215 8.91 4.10 -3.12
N SER A 216 8.36 3.52 -2.05
CA SER A 216 9.04 2.52 -1.23
C SER A 216 8.05 1.52 -0.64
N ASP A 217 8.53 0.28 -0.48
CA ASP A 217 7.84 -0.84 0.19
C ASP A 217 8.21 -0.91 1.68
N ALA A 218 8.58 0.00 2.39
CA ALA A 218 8.96 0.05 3.84
C ALA A 218 8.95 -1.31 4.60
N GLY A 219 9.26 -2.41 3.92
CA GLY A 219 9.14 -3.80 4.40
C GLY A 219 10.43 -4.40 4.98
N THR A 220 11.55 -3.66 4.97
CA THR A 220 12.85 -4.04 5.55
C THR A 220 13.42 -2.88 6.34
N PHE A 221 14.43 -3.09 7.20
CA PHE A 221 15.06 -1.99 7.95
C PHE A 221 15.58 -0.90 7.04
N GLU A 222 16.25 -1.26 5.94
CA GLU A 222 16.81 -0.31 4.99
C GLU A 222 15.73 0.48 4.24
N SER A 223 14.65 -0.19 3.79
CA SER A 223 13.57 0.50 3.10
C SER A 223 12.72 1.34 4.05
N LEU A 224 12.55 0.95 5.32
CA LEU A 224 11.87 1.71 6.35
C LEU A 224 12.64 3.01 6.69
N LEU A 225 13.97 2.91 6.85
CA LEU A 225 14.82 4.08 7.09
C LEU A 225 14.79 5.02 5.86
N ARG A 226 14.96 4.48 4.66
CA ARG A 226 14.89 5.25 3.41
C ARG A 226 13.55 5.96 3.26
N ALA A 227 12.42 5.28 3.52
CA ALA A 227 11.10 5.86 3.49
C ALA A 227 10.97 7.02 4.49
N SER A 228 11.46 6.86 5.74
CA SER A 228 11.44 7.90 6.77
C SER A 228 12.24 9.15 6.35
N VAL A 229 13.43 8.97 5.76
CA VAL A 229 14.26 10.07 5.26
C VAL A 229 13.57 10.82 4.11
N MET A 230 12.97 10.08 3.19
CA MET A 230 12.29 10.67 2.02
C MET A 230 11.02 11.43 2.42
N VAL A 231 10.21 10.84 3.30
CA VAL A 231 9.01 11.48 3.84
C VAL A 231 9.37 12.78 4.56
N ARG A 232 10.40 12.78 5.41
CA ARG A 232 10.91 13.99 6.05
C ARG A 232 11.26 15.09 5.03
N GLY A 233 11.90 14.73 3.92
CA GLY A 233 12.27 15.69 2.87
C GLY A 233 11.06 16.25 2.10
N VAL A 234 10.05 15.44 1.86
CA VAL A 234 8.83 15.84 1.13
C VAL A 234 7.88 16.66 2.01
N TYR A 235 7.67 16.26 3.26
CA TYR A 235 6.68 16.88 4.16
C TYR A 235 7.24 18.06 4.97
N ALA A 236 8.56 18.21 5.12
CA ALA A 236 9.15 19.42 5.70
C ALA A 236 8.89 20.68 4.83
N ILE A 237 8.38 20.51 3.61
CA ILE A 237 8.04 21.60 2.68
C ILE A 237 6.53 21.91 2.66
N SER A 238 5.68 21.05 3.22
CA SER A 238 4.23 21.25 3.23
C SER A 238 3.61 21.03 4.61
N ASP A 239 3.39 22.11 5.33
CA ASP A 239 2.59 22.20 6.58
C ASP A 239 1.11 21.76 6.43
N ARG A 240 0.78 20.89 5.50
CA ARG A 240 -0.60 20.63 5.11
C ARG A 240 -1.25 19.42 5.79
N PHE A 241 -0.57 18.69 6.66
CA PHE A 241 -1.15 17.53 7.34
C PHE A 241 -0.76 17.43 8.81
N ALA A 242 -1.05 18.46 9.58
CA ALA A 242 -1.35 18.27 10.98
C ALA A 242 -2.76 17.65 11.03
N GLY A 243 -2.88 16.37 11.35
CA GLY A 243 -4.18 15.80 11.75
C GLY A 243 -4.69 16.61 12.95
N PRO A 244 -6.01 16.74 13.14
CA PRO A 244 -6.55 17.46 14.29
C PRO A 244 -6.03 16.82 15.58
N GLY A 245 -5.10 17.50 16.27
CA GLY A 245 -4.56 17.06 17.55
C GLY A 245 -3.07 16.79 17.66
N THR A 246 -2.25 16.98 16.62
CA THR A 246 -0.79 16.98 16.80
C THR A 246 -0.36 18.36 17.32
N PRO A 247 0.15 18.48 18.57
CA PRO A 247 0.69 19.74 19.06
C PRO A 247 1.92 20.11 18.23
N ASP A 248 2.00 21.37 17.84
CA ASP A 248 3.14 22.00 17.19
C ASP A 248 4.42 21.69 17.98
N VAL A 249 5.31 20.88 17.43
CA VAL A 249 6.55 20.45 18.12
C VAL A 249 7.57 21.58 18.19
N GLU A 250 7.42 22.65 17.41
CA GLU A 250 8.33 23.80 17.44
C GLU A 250 8.18 24.70 18.66
N SER A 251 7.10 24.61 19.43
CA SER A 251 6.90 25.46 20.62
C SER A 251 7.60 24.97 21.88
N ARG A 252 8.32 23.83 21.86
CA ARG A 252 9.00 23.26 23.04
C ARG A 252 10.53 23.31 23.03
N VAL A 253 11.16 23.93 22.05
CA VAL A 253 12.61 24.13 22.00
C VAL A 253 12.98 25.61 22.29
N GLY A 254 12.17 26.29 23.04
CA GLY A 254 12.48 27.61 23.59
C GLY A 254 12.74 27.51 25.11
N ASP A 255 13.95 27.90 25.54
CA ASP A 255 14.34 28.23 26.93
C ASP A 255 14.68 27.09 27.90
N ALA A 256 15.71 26.32 27.58
CA ALA A 256 16.57 25.76 28.61
C ALA A 256 17.95 26.45 28.57
N LYS A 257 18.11 27.57 29.28
CA LYS A 257 19.44 28.12 29.61
C LYS A 257 20.11 27.16 30.58
N PRO A 258 21.36 26.75 30.34
CA PRO A 258 22.13 26.00 31.35
C PRO A 258 22.49 26.94 32.51
N GLY A 259 21.83 26.75 33.63
CA GLY A 259 22.26 27.36 34.89
C GLY A 259 23.51 26.64 35.42
N ILE A 260 24.65 27.22 35.23
CA ILE A 260 25.86 26.89 35.98
C ILE A 260 25.64 27.44 37.42
N ARG A 261 25.63 26.56 38.41
CA ARG A 261 25.81 26.93 39.83
C ARG A 261 27.21 26.55 40.20
N GLU A 262 27.90 27.56 40.74
CA GLU A 262 29.14 27.45 41.48
C GLU A 262 29.01 26.59 42.74
#